data_0b755e2717b88c62eadc4982285ad0b4
#
_entry.id   0b755e2717b88c62eadc4982285ad0b4
#
_cell.length_a   1.000
_cell.length_b   1.000
_cell.length_c   1.000
_cell.angle_alpha   90.00
_cell.angle_beta   90.00
_cell.angle_gamma   90.00
#
_symmetry.space_group_name_H-M   'P 1'
#
loop_
_entity.id
_entity.type
_entity.pdbx_description
1 polymer ?
#
loop_
_entity_poly.entity_id
_entity_poly.type
_entity_poly.pdbx_seq_one_letter_code
_entity_poly.pdbx_strand_id
1 'polypeptide(L)'
;MFMDQAIPLCDPARTDSGFRPMKALHHFRKLIADKEDTEQVFHIIEALRDNRFAKSAEHFFATPTGKQILGKNEYLPHLLDDHDRLRKFPMGSVAHAYCDFMEKEGLTSQGLVDEFEKFQKDKPRYNDMLERYSNRLRDTHDLFHVLTGYGRDALGEQCVLAFSYSLNPSWGVLFLAWAGARELKKTVSTDAPIYAAVREGQRMGRVA
;
A
#
# COMPACT_ATOMS: atom_id res chain seq x y z
N MET A 1 -34.42 -7.43 -14.55
CA MET A 1 -33.98 -8.14 -13.34
C MET A 1 -32.49 -8.44 -13.55
N PHE A 2 -31.63 -7.47 -13.20
CA PHE A 2 -30.19 -7.69 -13.28
C PHE A 2 -29.83 -8.63 -12.13
N MET A 3 -29.38 -9.85 -12.45
CA MET A 3 -28.76 -10.72 -11.45
C MET A 3 -27.56 -9.97 -10.89
N ASP A 4 -27.59 -9.71 -9.60
CA ASP A 4 -26.47 -9.21 -8.83
C ASP A 4 -25.41 -10.33 -8.87
N GLN A 5 -24.56 -10.30 -9.91
CA GLN A 5 -23.49 -11.29 -10.02
C GLN A 5 -22.52 -11.01 -8.90
N ALA A 6 -22.45 -11.91 -7.95
CA ALA A 6 -21.48 -11.84 -6.86
C ALA A 6 -20.08 -11.63 -7.43
N ILE A 7 -19.38 -10.60 -6.95
CA ILE A 7 -18.03 -10.28 -7.40
C ILE A 7 -17.12 -11.46 -7.07
N PRO A 8 -16.45 -12.08 -8.05
CA PRO A 8 -15.59 -13.23 -7.78
C PRO A 8 -14.35 -12.81 -6.98
N LEU A 9 -13.79 -13.73 -6.19
CA LEU A 9 -12.52 -13.50 -5.51
C LEU A 9 -11.42 -13.19 -6.54
N CYS A 10 -11.35 -14.00 -7.57
CA CYS A 10 -10.37 -13.91 -8.66
C CYS A 10 -11.09 -14.13 -9.99
N ASP A 11 -10.93 -13.20 -10.93
CA ASP A 11 -11.47 -13.36 -12.28
C ASP A 11 -10.79 -14.55 -12.98
N PRO A 12 -11.55 -15.45 -13.62
CA PRO A 12 -10.98 -16.60 -14.35
C PRO A 12 -9.98 -16.24 -15.46
N ALA A 13 -10.09 -15.03 -16.04
CA ALA A 13 -9.15 -14.54 -17.05
C ALA A 13 -7.83 -14.02 -16.46
N ARG A 14 -7.74 -13.90 -15.13
CA ARG A 14 -6.52 -13.44 -14.44
C ARG A 14 -5.42 -14.48 -14.53
N THR A 15 -4.37 -14.17 -15.25
CA THR A 15 -3.19 -15.02 -15.34
C THR A 15 -2.30 -14.82 -14.10
N ASP A 16 -1.89 -15.91 -13.48
CA ASP A 16 -0.88 -15.86 -12.42
C ASP A 16 0.49 -15.56 -13.04
N SER A 17 1.07 -14.43 -12.64
CA SER A 17 2.40 -14.04 -13.11
C SER A 17 3.52 -14.86 -12.45
N GLY A 18 3.23 -15.65 -11.43
CA GLY A 18 4.18 -16.42 -10.65
C GLY A 18 5.15 -15.56 -9.82
N PHE A 19 5.97 -16.22 -9.01
CA PHE A 19 6.98 -15.58 -8.17
C PHE A 19 8.27 -15.34 -8.97
N ARG A 20 8.63 -14.08 -9.23
CA ARG A 20 9.71 -13.66 -10.14
C ARG A 20 10.75 -12.78 -9.45
N PRO A 21 11.63 -13.32 -8.60
CA PRO A 21 12.57 -12.53 -7.78
C PRO A 21 13.60 -11.76 -8.62
N MET A 22 14.01 -12.28 -9.77
CA MET A 22 14.94 -11.57 -10.66
C MET A 22 14.31 -10.32 -11.29
N LYS A 23 12.99 -10.38 -11.61
CA LYS A 23 12.22 -9.22 -12.06
C LYS A 23 12.14 -8.17 -10.95
N ALA A 24 11.86 -8.59 -9.72
CA ALA A 24 11.83 -7.69 -8.57
C ALA A 24 13.18 -7.01 -8.34
N LEU A 25 14.30 -7.75 -8.42
CA LEU A 25 15.64 -7.18 -8.29
C LEU A 25 15.97 -6.18 -9.41
N HIS A 26 15.52 -6.44 -10.64
CA HIS A 26 15.69 -5.51 -11.76
C HIS A 26 14.97 -4.18 -11.47
N HIS A 27 13.71 -4.23 -11.08
CA HIS A 27 12.93 -3.03 -10.74
C HIS A 27 13.46 -2.32 -9.49
N PHE A 28 13.96 -3.05 -8.51
CA PHE A 28 14.60 -2.46 -7.33
C PHE A 28 15.85 -1.65 -7.70
N ARG A 29 16.68 -2.13 -8.64
CA ARG A 29 17.83 -1.35 -9.13
C ARG A 29 17.42 -0.06 -9.83
N LYS A 30 16.34 -0.08 -10.59
CA LYS A 30 15.76 1.14 -11.19
C LYS A 30 15.27 2.12 -10.11
N LEU A 31 14.53 1.62 -9.12
CA LEU A 31 14.03 2.43 -7.99
C LEU A 31 15.19 3.10 -7.21
N ILE A 32 16.33 2.41 -7.03
CA ILE A 32 17.48 3.01 -6.36
C ILE A 32 18.13 4.09 -7.24
N ALA A 33 18.14 3.92 -8.55
CA ALA A 33 18.69 4.90 -9.50
C ALA A 33 17.79 6.15 -9.61
N ASP A 34 16.48 5.97 -9.50
CA ASP A 34 15.47 7.04 -9.50
C ASP A 34 14.40 6.73 -8.44
N LYS A 35 14.49 7.40 -7.29
CA LYS A 35 13.60 7.18 -6.15
C LYS A 35 12.20 7.75 -6.34
N GLU A 36 12.03 8.65 -7.29
CA GLU A 36 10.74 9.24 -7.64
C GLU A 36 9.93 8.36 -8.61
N ASP A 37 10.56 7.34 -9.20
CA ASP A 37 9.90 6.38 -10.09
C ASP A 37 9.10 5.34 -9.25
N THR A 38 7.97 5.79 -8.70
CA THR A 38 7.06 4.98 -7.86
C THR A 38 6.48 3.78 -8.62
N GLU A 39 6.43 3.82 -9.96
CA GLU A 39 5.98 2.67 -10.77
C GLU A 39 6.79 1.41 -10.47
N GLN A 40 8.09 1.55 -10.19
CA GLN A 40 8.96 0.42 -9.87
C GLN A 40 8.53 -0.33 -8.61
N VAL A 41 7.94 0.36 -7.63
CA VAL A 41 7.39 -0.24 -6.39
C VAL A 41 6.28 -1.24 -6.74
N PHE A 42 5.35 -0.85 -7.62
CA PHE A 42 4.24 -1.73 -8.04
C PHE A 42 4.75 -2.95 -8.82
N HIS A 43 5.76 -2.77 -9.68
CA HIS A 43 6.41 -3.88 -10.39
C HIS A 43 7.07 -4.89 -9.43
N ILE A 44 7.70 -4.42 -8.36
CA ILE A 44 8.32 -5.27 -7.33
C ILE A 44 7.26 -6.06 -6.58
N ILE A 45 6.19 -5.39 -6.12
CA ILE A 45 5.09 -6.03 -5.40
C ILE A 45 4.40 -7.10 -6.28
N GLU A 46 4.14 -6.78 -7.54
CA GLU A 46 3.57 -7.74 -8.50
C GLU A 46 4.50 -8.94 -8.73
N ALA A 47 5.80 -8.69 -8.92
CA ALA A 47 6.77 -9.74 -9.21
C ALA A 47 7.00 -10.72 -8.05
N LEU A 48 6.70 -10.31 -6.81
CA LEU A 48 6.83 -11.12 -5.60
C LEU A 48 5.46 -11.53 -5.00
N ARG A 49 4.39 -11.46 -5.78
CA ARG A 49 3.05 -11.91 -5.36
C ARG A 49 3.04 -13.42 -5.17
N ASP A 50 2.32 -13.86 -4.15
CA ASP A 50 2.06 -15.25 -3.84
C ASP A 50 0.60 -15.47 -3.41
N ASN A 51 0.25 -16.72 -3.08
CA ASN A 51 -1.11 -17.11 -2.68
C ASN A 51 -1.60 -16.48 -1.37
N ARG A 52 -0.72 -15.87 -0.56
CA ARG A 52 -1.12 -15.21 0.70
C ARG A 52 -1.95 -13.97 0.41
N PHE A 53 -1.65 -13.26 -0.67
CA PHE A 53 -2.45 -12.10 -1.08
C PHE A 53 -3.92 -12.45 -1.31
N ALA A 54 -4.19 -13.53 -2.05
CA ALA A 54 -5.55 -14.00 -2.28
C ALA A 54 -6.25 -14.42 -0.98
N LYS A 55 -5.55 -15.15 -0.10
CA LYS A 55 -6.08 -15.55 1.21
C LYS A 55 -6.39 -14.34 2.11
N SER A 56 -5.54 -13.30 2.08
CA SER A 56 -5.79 -12.07 2.83
C SER A 56 -7.01 -11.31 2.31
N ALA A 57 -7.18 -11.22 0.99
CA ALA A 57 -8.35 -10.62 0.36
C ALA A 57 -9.64 -11.38 0.72
N GLU A 58 -9.62 -12.71 0.61
CA GLU A 58 -10.74 -13.58 0.98
C GLU A 58 -11.12 -13.39 2.46
N HIS A 59 -10.13 -13.43 3.35
CA HIS A 59 -10.35 -13.22 4.78
C HIS A 59 -10.94 -11.83 5.06
N PHE A 60 -10.37 -10.78 4.47
CA PHE A 60 -10.86 -9.41 4.64
C PHE A 60 -12.32 -9.27 4.23
N PHE A 61 -12.69 -9.70 3.03
CA PHE A 61 -14.06 -9.60 2.52
C PHE A 61 -15.04 -10.59 3.19
N ALA A 62 -14.57 -11.59 3.92
CA ALA A 62 -15.41 -12.43 4.76
C ALA A 62 -15.87 -11.72 6.05
N THR A 63 -15.14 -10.69 6.51
CA THR A 63 -15.50 -9.93 7.72
C THR A 63 -16.76 -9.07 7.50
N PRO A 64 -17.51 -8.68 8.56
CA PRO A 64 -18.64 -7.77 8.43
C PRO A 64 -18.27 -6.44 7.77
N THR A 65 -17.15 -5.84 8.19
CA THR A 65 -16.62 -4.58 7.61
C THR A 65 -16.23 -4.75 6.15
N GLY A 66 -15.52 -5.82 5.80
CA GLY A 66 -15.12 -6.11 4.42
C GLY A 66 -16.34 -6.29 3.50
N LYS A 67 -17.38 -6.99 3.95
CA LYS A 67 -18.66 -7.13 3.22
C LYS A 67 -19.35 -5.78 3.01
N GLN A 68 -19.36 -4.92 4.03
CA GLN A 68 -19.93 -3.59 3.92
C GLN A 68 -19.16 -2.72 2.90
N ILE A 69 -17.82 -2.76 2.93
CA ILE A 69 -16.96 -2.04 1.99
C ILE A 69 -17.19 -2.55 0.57
N LEU A 70 -17.25 -3.87 0.38
CA LEU A 70 -17.51 -4.48 -0.93
C LEU A 70 -18.87 -4.06 -1.49
N GLY A 71 -19.92 -4.04 -0.65
CA GLY A 71 -21.28 -3.67 -1.04
C GLY A 71 -21.46 -2.20 -1.36
N LYS A 72 -20.81 -1.30 -0.63
CA LYS A 72 -20.88 0.14 -0.87
C LYS A 72 -20.12 0.59 -2.10
N ASN A 73 -19.03 -0.11 -2.46
CA ASN A 73 -18.16 0.21 -3.57
C ASN A 73 -17.71 1.70 -3.59
N GLU A 74 -17.50 2.28 -2.42
CA GLU A 74 -17.06 3.67 -2.28
C GLU A 74 -15.63 3.82 -2.77
N TYR A 75 -15.38 4.84 -3.59
CA TYR A 75 -14.05 5.19 -4.06
C TYR A 75 -13.32 5.96 -2.96
N LEU A 76 -12.42 5.26 -2.25
CA LEU A 76 -11.75 5.78 -1.05
C LEU A 76 -10.97 7.07 -1.30
N PRO A 77 -10.23 7.27 -2.42
CA PRO A 77 -9.51 8.51 -2.65
C PRO A 77 -10.39 9.76 -2.62
N HIS A 78 -11.61 9.71 -3.18
CA HIS A 78 -12.54 10.84 -3.08
C HIS A 78 -12.93 11.19 -1.64
N LEU A 79 -13.04 10.17 -0.77
CA LEU A 79 -13.36 10.40 0.64
C LEU A 79 -12.17 10.97 1.41
N LEU A 80 -10.96 10.58 1.04
CA LEU A 80 -9.72 11.02 1.68
C LEU A 80 -9.30 12.42 1.22
N ASP A 81 -9.60 12.80 -0.02
CA ASP A 81 -9.31 14.12 -0.57
C ASP A 81 -10.40 15.18 -0.24
N ASP A 82 -11.55 14.76 0.34
CA ASP A 82 -12.58 15.69 0.83
C ASP A 82 -12.19 16.24 2.23
N HIS A 83 -11.14 17.09 2.25
CA HIS A 83 -10.64 17.68 3.47
C HIS A 83 -11.69 18.56 4.17
N ASP A 84 -12.59 19.22 3.45
CA ASP A 84 -13.69 19.98 4.02
C ASP A 84 -14.62 19.11 4.86
N ARG A 85 -14.84 17.87 4.44
CA ARG A 85 -15.60 16.89 5.19
C ARG A 85 -14.79 16.31 6.36
N LEU A 86 -13.54 15.96 6.14
CA LEU A 86 -12.66 15.36 7.16
C LEU A 86 -12.40 16.34 8.31
N ARG A 87 -12.29 17.63 8.03
CA ARG A 87 -12.11 18.70 9.02
C ARG A 87 -13.35 18.94 9.92
N LYS A 88 -14.52 18.34 9.59
CA LYS A 88 -15.72 18.38 10.48
C LYS A 88 -15.65 17.36 11.62
N PHE A 89 -14.75 16.41 11.59
CA PHE A 89 -14.50 15.52 12.71
C PHE A 89 -13.82 16.27 13.86
N PRO A 90 -13.86 15.76 15.11
CA PRO A 90 -13.22 16.42 16.25
C PRO A 90 -11.74 16.68 16.04
N MET A 91 -11.23 17.80 16.56
CA MET A 91 -9.80 18.07 16.61
C MET A 91 -9.07 16.94 17.34
N GLY A 92 -7.87 16.57 16.84
CA GLY A 92 -7.11 15.44 17.36
C GLY A 92 -7.57 14.08 16.85
N SER A 93 -8.58 14.02 15.97
CA SER A 93 -8.94 12.78 15.26
C SER A 93 -7.92 12.41 14.18
N VAL A 94 -7.93 11.13 13.78
CA VAL A 94 -7.12 10.65 12.64
C VAL A 94 -7.45 11.44 11.37
N ALA A 95 -8.71 11.86 11.18
CA ALA A 95 -9.12 12.66 10.03
C ALA A 95 -8.37 14.02 9.98
N HIS A 96 -8.28 14.74 11.11
CA HIS A 96 -7.51 15.99 11.17
C HIS A 96 -6.01 15.74 10.93
N ALA A 97 -5.44 14.74 11.61
CA ALA A 97 -4.02 14.40 11.44
C ALA A 97 -3.69 14.00 10.00
N TYR A 98 -4.61 13.34 9.31
CA TYR A 98 -4.47 12.99 7.89
C TYR A 98 -4.46 14.25 7.01
N CYS A 99 -5.41 15.17 7.20
CA CYS A 99 -5.42 16.42 6.45
C CYS A 99 -4.12 17.22 6.67
N ASP A 100 -3.67 17.34 7.94
CA ASP A 100 -2.43 18.05 8.27
C ASP A 100 -1.21 17.41 7.58
N PHE A 101 -1.15 16.08 7.55
CA PHE A 101 -0.09 15.34 6.88
C PHE A 101 -0.10 15.57 5.36
N MET A 102 -1.25 15.39 4.71
CA MET A 102 -1.38 15.54 3.25
C MET A 102 -1.10 16.98 2.80
N GLU A 103 -1.62 17.97 3.52
CA GLU A 103 -1.39 19.39 3.24
C GLU A 103 0.08 19.78 3.42
N LYS A 104 0.72 19.30 4.49
CA LYS A 104 2.15 19.54 4.75
C LYS A 104 3.04 18.95 3.65
N GLU A 105 2.73 17.73 3.20
CA GLU A 105 3.52 17.03 2.18
C GLU A 105 3.13 17.41 0.74
N GLY A 106 2.07 18.21 0.55
CA GLY A 106 1.56 18.60 -0.77
C GLY A 106 0.99 17.43 -1.58
N LEU A 107 0.33 16.50 -0.89
CA LEU A 107 -0.16 15.25 -1.48
C LEU A 107 -1.68 15.22 -1.62
N THR A 108 -2.14 14.33 -2.50
CA THR A 108 -3.53 13.89 -2.60
C THR A 108 -3.58 12.37 -2.69
N SER A 109 -4.64 11.77 -2.17
CA SER A 109 -4.87 10.33 -2.32
C SER A 109 -5.03 9.95 -3.79
N GLN A 110 -5.63 10.82 -4.61
CA GLN A 110 -5.72 10.65 -6.06
C GLN A 110 -4.34 10.61 -6.72
N GLY A 111 -3.36 11.38 -6.24
CA GLY A 111 -2.01 11.39 -6.80
C GLY A 111 -1.34 10.02 -6.78
N LEU A 112 -1.52 9.24 -5.70
CA LEU A 112 -1.01 7.86 -5.63
C LEU A 112 -1.75 6.93 -6.60
N VAL A 113 -3.04 7.17 -6.84
CA VAL A 113 -3.80 6.45 -7.87
C VAL A 113 -3.23 6.76 -9.25
N ASP A 114 -2.96 8.02 -9.56
CA ASP A 114 -2.44 8.43 -10.87
C ASP A 114 -1.08 7.79 -11.17
N GLU A 115 -0.21 7.64 -10.16
CA GLU A 115 1.04 6.89 -10.29
C GLU A 115 0.79 5.38 -10.53
N PHE A 116 -0.17 4.80 -9.84
CA PHE A 116 -0.55 3.40 -10.07
C PHE A 116 -1.15 3.19 -11.47
N GLU A 117 -1.89 4.16 -12.01
CA GLU A 117 -2.46 4.08 -13.35
C GLU A 117 -1.38 4.01 -14.44
N LYS A 118 -0.22 4.65 -14.26
CA LYS A 118 0.92 4.52 -15.17
C LYS A 118 1.38 3.05 -15.26
N PHE A 119 1.54 2.39 -14.10
CA PHE A 119 1.86 0.97 -14.00
C PHE A 119 0.78 0.07 -14.62
N GLN A 120 -0.50 0.46 -14.51
CA GLN A 120 -1.65 -0.33 -14.94
C GLN A 120 -2.01 -0.14 -16.43
N LYS A 121 -1.44 0.87 -17.12
CA LYS A 121 -1.83 1.36 -18.44
C LYS A 121 -2.09 0.27 -19.49
N ASP A 122 -1.18 -0.72 -19.55
CA ASP A 122 -1.25 -1.80 -20.56
C ASP A 122 -1.72 -3.14 -19.96
N LYS A 123 -2.36 -3.11 -18.78
CA LYS A 123 -2.79 -4.31 -18.08
C LYS A 123 -4.32 -4.41 -18.06
N PRO A 124 -4.88 -5.63 -18.11
CA PRO A 124 -6.31 -5.81 -18.02
C PRO A 124 -6.84 -5.42 -16.63
N ARG A 125 -8.07 -4.91 -16.61
CA ARG A 125 -8.87 -4.67 -15.40
C ARG A 125 -9.81 -5.82 -15.20
N TYR A 126 -9.89 -6.34 -13.99
CA TYR A 126 -10.71 -7.52 -13.67
C TYR A 126 -11.92 -7.20 -12.82
N ASN A 127 -11.89 -6.07 -12.07
CA ASN A 127 -12.96 -5.67 -11.14
C ASN A 127 -13.37 -6.80 -10.17
N ASP A 128 -12.45 -7.69 -9.87
CA ASP A 128 -12.59 -8.77 -8.90
C ASP A 128 -12.22 -8.31 -7.47
N MET A 129 -12.43 -9.17 -6.47
CA MET A 129 -12.08 -8.84 -5.09
C MET A 129 -10.58 -8.59 -4.91
N LEU A 130 -9.71 -9.27 -5.67
CA LEU A 130 -8.25 -9.05 -5.59
C LEU A 130 -7.87 -7.65 -6.04
N GLU A 131 -8.46 -7.12 -7.12
CA GLU A 131 -8.20 -5.75 -7.58
C GLU A 131 -8.72 -4.74 -6.56
N ARG A 132 -9.95 -4.92 -6.05
CA ARG A 132 -10.52 -4.04 -5.01
C ARG A 132 -9.70 -4.04 -3.73
N TYR A 133 -9.20 -5.21 -3.31
CA TYR A 133 -8.33 -5.32 -2.15
C TYR A 133 -6.98 -4.62 -2.37
N SER A 134 -6.37 -4.82 -3.54
CA SER A 134 -5.12 -4.15 -3.92
C SER A 134 -5.26 -2.62 -3.91
N ASN A 135 -6.36 -2.11 -4.51
CA ASN A 135 -6.65 -0.68 -4.51
C ASN A 135 -6.82 -0.15 -3.08
N ARG A 136 -7.56 -0.87 -2.23
CA ARG A 136 -7.74 -0.50 -0.83
C ARG A 136 -6.42 -0.40 -0.07
N LEU A 137 -5.51 -1.36 -0.26
CA LEU A 137 -4.19 -1.34 0.39
C LEU A 137 -3.34 -0.16 -0.08
N ARG A 138 -3.37 0.16 -1.39
CA ARG A 138 -2.73 1.34 -1.95
C ARG A 138 -3.30 2.62 -1.31
N ASP A 139 -4.62 2.78 -1.35
CA ASP A 139 -5.31 4.01 -0.94
C ASP A 139 -5.20 4.28 0.59
N THR A 140 -4.89 3.26 1.39
CA THR A 140 -4.68 3.41 2.84
C THR A 140 -3.23 3.65 3.24
N HIS A 141 -2.29 3.69 2.30
CA HIS A 141 -0.85 3.82 2.61
C HIS A 141 -0.54 5.08 3.43
N ASP A 142 -1.03 6.25 3.01
CA ASP A 142 -0.74 7.51 3.69
C ASP A 142 -1.38 7.59 5.09
N LEU A 143 -2.50 6.89 5.31
CA LEU A 143 -3.06 6.74 6.66
C LEU A 143 -2.09 6.00 7.60
N PHE A 144 -1.26 5.10 7.10
CA PHE A 144 -0.28 4.41 7.95
C PHE A 144 0.85 5.34 8.40
N HIS A 145 1.26 6.32 7.60
CA HIS A 145 2.16 7.38 8.04
C HIS A 145 1.56 8.13 9.23
N VAL A 146 0.29 8.52 9.12
CA VAL A 146 -0.43 9.23 10.19
C VAL A 146 -0.56 8.38 11.45
N LEU A 147 -0.96 7.11 11.32
CA LEU A 147 -1.19 6.21 12.46
C LEU A 147 0.09 5.83 13.19
N THR A 148 1.20 5.73 12.47
CA THR A 148 2.49 5.31 13.04
C THR A 148 3.36 6.48 13.47
N GLY A 149 3.10 7.68 12.93
CA GLY A 149 3.95 8.86 13.12
C GLY A 149 5.25 8.84 12.32
N TYR A 150 5.47 7.84 11.46
CA TYR A 150 6.62 7.83 10.56
C TYR A 150 6.42 8.82 9.42
N GLY A 151 7.44 9.65 9.15
CA GLY A 151 7.44 10.59 8.02
C GLY A 151 7.69 9.92 6.67
N ARG A 152 7.67 10.73 5.59
CA ARG A 152 7.97 10.29 4.21
C ARG A 152 9.46 10.28 3.88
N ASP A 153 10.33 10.52 4.87
CA ASP A 153 11.75 10.34 4.65
C ASP A 153 12.08 8.87 4.37
N ALA A 154 13.26 8.63 3.80
CA ALA A 154 13.65 7.30 3.34
C ALA A 154 13.60 6.22 4.44
N LEU A 155 13.80 6.57 5.72
CA LEU A 155 13.69 5.63 6.83
C LEU A 155 12.24 5.42 7.24
N GLY A 156 11.45 6.50 7.31
CA GLY A 156 10.02 6.45 7.62
C GLY A 156 9.26 5.56 6.66
N GLU A 157 9.50 5.69 5.35
CA GLU A 157 8.92 4.81 4.31
C GLU A 157 9.22 3.33 4.58
N GLN A 158 10.47 2.99 4.94
CA GLN A 158 10.82 1.60 5.25
C GLN A 158 10.08 1.08 6.50
N CYS A 159 9.88 1.94 7.49
CA CYS A 159 9.15 1.62 8.71
C CYS A 159 7.64 1.41 8.43
N VAL A 160 7.03 2.26 7.60
CA VAL A 160 5.62 2.11 7.17
C VAL A 160 5.43 0.86 6.33
N LEU A 161 6.35 0.55 5.41
CA LEU A 161 6.30 -0.70 4.65
C LEU A 161 6.41 -1.93 5.57
N ALA A 162 7.27 -1.89 6.58
CA ALA A 162 7.40 -2.97 7.56
C ALA A 162 6.14 -3.13 8.44
N PHE A 163 5.52 -2.01 8.82
CA PHE A 163 4.22 -1.99 9.49
C PHE A 163 3.14 -2.61 8.61
N SER A 164 3.00 -2.14 7.35
CA SER A 164 2.03 -2.65 6.37
C SER A 164 2.17 -4.15 6.13
N TYR A 165 3.42 -4.65 6.03
CA TYR A 165 3.68 -6.08 5.89
C TYR A 165 3.10 -6.90 7.05
N SER A 166 3.16 -6.39 8.27
CA SER A 166 2.66 -7.12 9.44
C SER A 166 1.14 -7.18 9.48
N LEU A 167 0.45 -6.19 8.90
CA LEU A 167 -1.00 -6.20 8.74
C LEU A 167 -1.44 -7.08 7.55
N ASN A 168 -0.71 -6.97 6.43
CA ASN A 168 -1.05 -7.62 5.17
C ASN A 168 0.22 -8.25 4.56
N PRO A 169 0.53 -9.52 4.89
CA PRO A 169 1.76 -10.17 4.47
C PRO A 169 1.92 -10.20 2.94
N SER A 170 2.98 -9.53 2.45
CA SER A 170 3.38 -9.47 1.05
C SER A 170 4.90 -9.54 0.94
N TRP A 171 5.42 -10.50 0.15
CA TRP A 171 6.86 -10.60 -0.08
C TRP A 171 7.45 -9.36 -0.74
N GLY A 172 6.69 -8.70 -1.63
CA GLY A 172 7.13 -7.47 -2.28
C GLY A 172 7.29 -6.33 -1.28
N VAL A 173 6.32 -6.13 -0.38
CA VAL A 173 6.40 -5.12 0.67
C VAL A 173 7.52 -5.41 1.67
N LEU A 174 7.67 -6.68 2.09
CA LEU A 174 8.79 -7.07 2.96
C LEU A 174 10.15 -6.85 2.30
N PHE A 175 10.28 -7.21 1.03
CA PHE A 175 11.50 -7.00 0.26
C PHE A 175 11.83 -5.50 0.17
N LEU A 176 10.87 -4.65 -0.17
CA LEU A 176 11.05 -3.20 -0.23
C LEU A 176 11.52 -2.65 1.12
N ALA A 177 10.85 -3.01 2.23
CA ALA A 177 11.20 -2.55 3.56
C ALA A 177 12.66 -2.87 3.93
N TRP A 178 13.11 -4.11 3.71
CA TRP A 178 14.44 -4.53 4.14
C TRP A 178 15.55 -4.24 3.14
N ALA A 179 15.26 -4.35 1.84
CA ALA A 179 16.22 -3.99 0.80
C ALA A 179 16.46 -2.49 0.78
N GLY A 180 15.41 -1.68 0.95
CA GLY A 180 15.51 -0.22 1.10
C GLY A 180 16.29 0.17 2.37
N ALA A 181 16.01 -0.46 3.52
CA ALA A 181 16.76 -0.23 4.75
C ALA A 181 18.26 -0.57 4.60
N ARG A 182 18.58 -1.66 3.89
CA ARG A 182 19.97 -2.04 3.59
C ARG A 182 20.65 -1.00 2.69
N GLU A 183 19.94 -0.51 1.69
CA GLU A 183 20.48 0.50 0.78
C GLU A 183 20.68 1.83 1.50
N LEU A 184 19.73 2.24 2.32
CA LEU A 184 19.83 3.44 3.16
C LEU A 184 21.08 3.35 4.07
N LYS A 185 21.32 2.21 4.73
CA LYS A 185 22.50 2.02 5.59
C LYS A 185 23.84 2.12 4.83
N LYS A 186 23.86 1.82 3.53
CA LYS A 186 25.06 1.95 2.70
C LYS A 186 25.31 3.37 2.22
N THR A 187 24.22 4.10 1.88
CA THR A 187 24.29 5.37 1.16
C THR A 187 24.25 6.59 2.08
N VAL A 188 23.69 6.43 3.29
CA VAL A 188 23.55 7.52 4.26
C VAL A 188 24.50 7.28 5.44
N SER A 189 25.39 8.25 5.69
CA SER A 189 26.19 8.27 6.91
C SER A 189 25.31 8.75 8.05
N THR A 190 24.86 7.83 8.90
CA THR A 190 23.97 8.11 10.03
C THR A 190 24.21 7.12 11.16
N ASP A 191 24.12 7.60 12.40
CA ASP A 191 24.10 6.78 13.63
C ASP A 191 22.70 6.23 13.93
N ALA A 192 21.69 6.61 13.16
CA ALA A 192 20.34 6.13 13.35
C ALA A 192 20.29 4.60 13.27
N PRO A 193 19.55 3.94 14.18
CA PRO A 193 19.44 2.48 14.23
C PRO A 193 18.44 1.96 13.18
N ILE A 194 18.77 2.13 11.89
CA ILE A 194 17.88 1.87 10.74
C ILE A 194 17.16 0.52 10.87
N TYR A 195 17.90 -0.57 11.08
CA TYR A 195 17.27 -1.89 11.19
C TYR A 195 16.40 -2.07 12.45
N ALA A 196 16.73 -1.38 13.54
CA ALA A 196 15.90 -1.40 14.74
C ALA A 196 14.58 -0.64 14.51
N ALA A 197 14.61 0.52 13.82
CA ALA A 197 13.43 1.28 13.45
C ALA A 197 12.49 0.46 12.54
N VAL A 198 13.03 -0.21 11.51
CA VAL A 198 12.23 -1.08 10.62
C VAL A 198 11.60 -2.24 11.38
N ARG A 199 12.34 -2.88 12.33
CA ARG A 199 11.78 -3.93 13.21
C ARG A 199 10.68 -3.38 14.11
N GLU A 200 10.83 -2.15 14.61
CA GLU A 200 9.81 -1.49 15.42
C GLU A 200 8.52 -1.25 14.61
N GLY A 201 8.63 -0.72 13.39
CA GLY A 201 7.48 -0.62 12.49
C GLY A 201 6.78 -1.98 12.30
N GLN A 202 7.56 -3.03 12.06
CA GLN A 202 7.04 -4.39 11.93
C GLN A 202 6.37 -4.89 13.24
N ARG A 203 6.93 -4.54 14.41
CA ARG A 203 6.33 -4.88 15.70
C ARG A 203 5.02 -4.16 15.93
N MET A 204 4.96 -2.86 15.61
CA MET A 204 3.73 -2.06 15.71
C MET A 204 2.60 -2.68 14.89
N GLY A 205 2.86 -3.09 13.65
CA GLY A 205 1.84 -3.71 12.80
C GLY A 205 1.37 -5.10 13.26
N ARG A 206 2.12 -5.79 14.15
CA ARG A 206 1.68 -7.08 14.71
C ARG A 206 0.69 -6.93 15.88
N VAL A 207 0.65 -5.77 16.50
CA VAL A 207 -0.19 -5.50 17.67
C VAL A 207 -1.34 -4.53 17.36
N ALA A 208 -1.37 -4.01 16.13
CA ALA A 208 -2.47 -3.21 15.59
C ALA A 208 -3.58 -4.11 15.05
#